data_9c3c1f843a132820f6fa9c06d608fe99
#
_entry.id   9c3c1f843a132820f6fa9c06d608fe99
#
_cell.length_a   1.000
_cell.length_b   1.000
_cell.length_c   1.000
_cell.angle_alpha   90.00
_cell.angle_beta   90.00
_cell.angle_gamma   90.00
#
_symmetry.space_group_name_H-M   'P 1'
#
loop_
_entity.id
_entity.type
_entity.pdbx_description
1 polymer ?
#
loop_
_entity_poly.entity_id
_entity_poly.type
_entity_poly.pdbx_seq_one_letter_code
_entity_poly.pdbx_strand_id
1 'polypeptide(L)'
;QLTAAPMMGCVPLEVELTPNSNGVDLTLAVMRGNETIYSGAIETSFTLYEMGNYQFTLEGVSDRGCVNQAVLSDSITVFPSPQVAFEPVPYAGTWEDPHPLNSSWTFENDSDSGQSIWDFGDGSVSSEWDGTHTFQEAGIYEVTLLVVNSFGCSDEAVATIEVEENLQVFVPTAFTPPTDGYSDGVNDAWRPEISAPELIDRYHMVIYNRYGQVVWETTDPTAYWIGEAHESSDYYAQNDVYTYVLRIDSRAQRPASREWRGHITLIR
;
A
#
# COMPACT_ATOMS: atom_id res chain seq x y z
N GLN A 1 -19.71 21.29 -45.15
CA GLN A 1 -18.74 20.24 -44.81
C GLN A 1 -18.56 20.25 -43.29
N LEU A 2 -18.42 19.05 -42.70
CA LEU A 2 -18.14 18.88 -41.28
C LEU A 2 -16.79 18.15 -41.16
N THR A 3 -15.92 18.65 -40.30
CA THR A 3 -14.69 17.97 -39.89
C THR A 3 -14.68 17.81 -38.37
N ALA A 4 -14.01 16.77 -37.90
CA ALA A 4 -13.89 16.44 -36.47
C ALA A 4 -12.48 15.98 -36.15
N ALA A 5 -12.03 16.21 -34.92
CA ALA A 5 -10.78 15.71 -34.40
C ALA A 5 -10.86 15.57 -32.86
N PRO A 6 -10.29 14.53 -32.29
CA PRO A 6 -9.67 13.35 -32.94
C PRO A 6 -10.75 12.38 -33.53
N MET A 7 -10.30 11.52 -34.46
CA MET A 7 -11.20 10.51 -35.09
C MET A 7 -11.26 9.20 -34.30
N MET A 8 -10.41 9.03 -33.30
CA MET A 8 -10.45 7.89 -32.38
C MET A 8 -9.81 8.26 -31.03
N GLY A 9 -10.21 7.55 -30.01
CA GLY A 9 -9.64 7.72 -28.64
C GLY A 9 -10.38 6.89 -27.61
N CYS A 10 -10.02 7.08 -26.36
CA CYS A 10 -10.57 6.35 -25.21
C CYS A 10 -11.72 7.13 -24.55
N VAL A 11 -12.64 6.43 -23.89
CA VAL A 11 -13.67 7.09 -23.07
C VAL A 11 -13.02 7.78 -21.84
N PRO A 12 -13.46 9.01 -21.46
CA PRO A 12 -14.28 9.93 -22.26
C PRO A 12 -13.46 10.57 -23.39
N LEU A 13 -14.04 10.64 -24.59
CA LEU A 13 -13.39 11.26 -25.75
C LEU A 13 -14.01 12.64 -26.04
N GLU A 14 -13.24 13.70 -25.90
CA GLU A 14 -13.62 15.02 -26.35
C GLU A 14 -13.29 15.19 -27.83
N VAL A 15 -14.28 15.58 -28.61
CA VAL A 15 -14.17 15.76 -30.06
C VAL A 15 -14.45 17.22 -30.40
N GLU A 16 -13.52 17.85 -31.07
CA GLU A 16 -13.73 19.19 -31.62
C GLU A 16 -14.38 19.10 -33.00
N LEU A 17 -15.43 19.85 -33.21
CA LEU A 17 -16.19 19.89 -34.45
C LEU A 17 -15.97 21.24 -35.16
N THR A 18 -15.58 21.17 -36.43
CA THR A 18 -15.42 22.36 -37.25
C THR A 18 -16.41 22.32 -38.41
N PRO A 19 -17.52 23.05 -38.32
CA PRO A 19 -18.45 23.20 -39.42
C PRO A 19 -17.95 24.18 -40.45
N ASN A 20 -18.03 23.82 -41.72
CA ASN A 20 -17.83 24.74 -42.82
C ASN A 20 -19.15 24.86 -43.58
N SER A 21 -20.00 25.80 -43.14
CA SER A 21 -21.35 26.00 -43.65
C SER A 21 -21.68 27.47 -43.74
N ASN A 22 -22.46 27.84 -44.77
CA ASN A 22 -23.04 29.15 -44.95
C ASN A 22 -24.53 29.17 -44.46
N GLY A 23 -25.00 28.11 -43.80
CA GLY A 23 -26.34 28.01 -43.25
C GLY A 23 -26.53 28.91 -42.03
N VAL A 24 -27.73 29.44 -41.85
CA VAL A 24 -28.09 30.33 -40.74
C VAL A 24 -28.42 29.51 -39.49
N ASP A 25 -29.18 28.42 -39.67
CA ASP A 25 -29.56 27.49 -38.61
C ASP A 25 -28.86 26.15 -38.83
N LEU A 26 -27.99 25.75 -37.89
CA LEU A 26 -27.25 24.50 -37.91
C LEU A 26 -27.75 23.58 -36.79
N THR A 27 -28.10 22.35 -37.16
CA THR A 27 -28.49 21.29 -36.22
C THR A 27 -27.47 20.11 -36.35
N LEU A 28 -26.99 19.70 -35.22
CA LEU A 28 -26.10 18.54 -35.10
C LEU A 28 -26.88 17.31 -34.66
N ALA A 29 -26.69 16.18 -35.35
CA ALA A 29 -27.15 14.88 -34.92
C ALA A 29 -25.92 13.97 -34.74
N VAL A 30 -25.87 13.28 -33.59
CA VAL A 30 -24.83 12.29 -33.22
C VAL A 30 -25.53 10.96 -33.02
N MET A 31 -25.08 9.96 -33.76
CA MET A 31 -25.64 8.61 -33.70
C MET A 31 -24.56 7.59 -33.34
N ARG A 32 -24.93 6.61 -32.51
CA ARG A 32 -24.14 5.41 -32.21
C ARG A 32 -24.91 4.19 -32.75
N GLY A 33 -24.47 3.66 -33.89
CA GLY A 33 -25.24 2.66 -34.61
C GLY A 33 -26.61 3.20 -35.04
N ASN A 34 -27.69 2.64 -34.51
CA ASN A 34 -29.07 3.07 -34.79
C ASN A 34 -29.66 3.99 -33.68
N GLU A 35 -28.89 4.30 -32.66
CA GLU A 35 -29.32 5.10 -31.53
C GLU A 35 -28.93 6.57 -31.76
N THR A 36 -29.86 7.49 -31.54
CA THR A 36 -29.57 8.92 -31.53
C THR A 36 -29.10 9.33 -30.14
N ILE A 37 -27.83 9.71 -30.01
CA ILE A 37 -27.23 10.16 -28.75
C ILE A 37 -27.52 11.64 -28.51
N TYR A 38 -27.48 12.43 -29.57
CA TYR A 38 -27.75 13.86 -29.51
C TYR A 38 -28.43 14.34 -30.77
N SER A 39 -29.36 15.28 -30.62
CA SER A 39 -29.97 16.05 -31.72
C SER A 39 -30.33 17.42 -31.22
N GLY A 40 -29.65 18.47 -31.72
CA GLY A 40 -29.85 19.82 -31.24
C GLY A 40 -28.98 20.85 -31.96
N ALA A 41 -28.85 22.03 -31.35
CA ALA A 41 -27.95 23.07 -31.85
C ALA A 41 -26.53 22.56 -31.96
N ILE A 42 -25.77 23.11 -32.90
CA ILE A 42 -24.38 22.73 -33.08
C ILE A 42 -23.56 23.16 -31.86
N GLU A 43 -22.72 22.24 -31.38
CA GLU A 43 -21.68 22.48 -30.40
C GLU A 43 -20.32 22.32 -31.10
N THR A 44 -19.34 23.12 -30.71
CA THR A 44 -17.98 23.04 -31.27
C THR A 44 -17.11 22.01 -30.60
N SER A 45 -17.52 21.52 -29.42
CA SER A 45 -16.88 20.41 -28.69
C SER A 45 -17.99 19.47 -28.20
N PHE A 46 -17.76 18.17 -28.31
CA PHE A 46 -18.69 17.14 -27.89
C PHE A 46 -17.95 16.00 -27.21
N THR A 47 -18.38 15.64 -25.99
CA THR A 47 -17.72 14.56 -25.23
C THR A 47 -18.51 13.25 -25.34
N LEU A 48 -17.83 12.20 -25.73
CA LEU A 48 -18.36 10.84 -25.90
C LEU A 48 -17.96 9.98 -24.69
N TYR A 49 -18.95 9.57 -23.90
CA TYR A 49 -18.74 8.87 -22.63
C TYR A 49 -18.83 7.34 -22.74
N GLU A 50 -19.25 6.81 -23.88
CA GLU A 50 -19.41 5.36 -24.05
C GLU A 50 -18.65 4.87 -25.27
N MET A 51 -18.17 3.63 -25.21
CA MET A 51 -17.48 3.01 -26.35
C MET A 51 -18.41 2.82 -27.53
N GLY A 52 -17.88 2.88 -28.74
CA GLY A 52 -18.63 2.64 -29.97
C GLY A 52 -18.15 3.45 -31.15
N ASN A 53 -18.85 3.28 -32.27
CA ASN A 53 -18.65 4.05 -33.49
C ASN A 53 -19.73 5.11 -33.61
N TYR A 54 -19.34 6.34 -33.71
CA TYR A 54 -20.21 7.49 -33.74
C TYR A 54 -20.20 8.16 -35.12
N GLN A 55 -21.39 8.40 -35.65
CA GLN A 55 -21.58 9.15 -36.88
C GLN A 55 -22.16 10.52 -36.57
N PHE A 56 -21.51 11.56 -37.10
CA PHE A 56 -21.91 12.94 -36.93
C PHE A 56 -22.55 13.45 -38.24
N THR A 57 -23.69 14.08 -38.11
CA THR A 57 -24.45 14.66 -39.23
C THR A 57 -24.80 16.09 -38.90
N LEU A 58 -24.44 17.00 -39.78
CA LEU A 58 -24.78 18.42 -39.69
C LEU A 58 -25.88 18.76 -40.71
N GLU A 59 -26.98 19.28 -40.26
CA GLU A 59 -28.03 19.82 -41.11
C GLU A 59 -28.01 21.35 -41.03
N GLY A 60 -28.06 21.98 -42.18
CA GLY A 60 -28.12 23.44 -42.28
C GLY A 60 -29.33 23.90 -43.07
N VAL A 61 -30.02 24.91 -42.56
CA VAL A 61 -31.17 25.56 -43.23
C VAL A 61 -30.76 26.95 -43.65
N SER A 62 -30.93 27.26 -44.90
CA SER A 62 -30.65 28.62 -45.45
C SER A 62 -31.81 29.58 -45.11
N ASP A 63 -31.54 30.90 -45.26
CA ASP A 63 -32.57 31.98 -45.12
C ASP A 63 -33.80 31.80 -46.01
N ARG A 64 -33.66 31.02 -47.08
CA ARG A 64 -34.74 30.74 -48.03
C ARG A 64 -35.43 29.40 -47.75
N GLY A 65 -35.14 28.73 -46.64
CA GLY A 65 -35.69 27.47 -46.22
C GLY A 65 -35.14 26.24 -46.97
N CYS A 66 -33.99 26.37 -47.70
CA CYS A 66 -33.34 25.20 -48.33
C CYS A 66 -32.56 24.43 -47.28
N VAL A 67 -32.85 23.14 -47.17
CA VAL A 67 -32.16 22.21 -46.25
C VAL A 67 -31.02 21.52 -47.01
N ASN A 68 -29.85 21.46 -46.40
CA ASN A 68 -28.70 20.67 -46.86
C ASN A 68 -28.08 19.94 -45.67
N GLN A 69 -27.54 18.77 -45.93
CA GLN A 69 -26.96 17.89 -44.94
C GLN A 69 -25.51 17.52 -45.28
N ALA A 70 -24.66 17.57 -44.27
CA ALA A 70 -23.27 17.13 -44.34
C ALA A 70 -23.05 16.04 -43.29
N VAL A 71 -22.64 14.87 -43.75
CA VAL A 71 -22.26 13.76 -42.89
C VAL A 71 -20.74 13.76 -42.78
N LEU A 72 -20.21 13.48 -41.60
CA LEU A 72 -18.79 13.23 -41.40
C LEU A 72 -18.39 12.03 -42.24
N SER A 73 -17.31 12.15 -43.02
CA SER A 73 -16.91 11.09 -43.98
C SER A 73 -16.57 9.76 -43.31
N ASP A 74 -16.00 9.82 -42.14
CA ASP A 74 -15.61 8.65 -41.34
C ASP A 74 -16.28 8.69 -39.98
N SER A 75 -16.52 7.52 -39.38
CA SER A 75 -17.03 7.43 -38.03
C SER A 75 -15.92 7.67 -37.01
N ILE A 76 -16.28 8.32 -35.90
CA ILE A 76 -15.39 8.45 -34.76
C ILE A 76 -15.46 7.17 -33.91
N THR A 77 -14.31 6.55 -33.66
CA THR A 77 -14.23 5.29 -32.88
C THR A 77 -13.80 5.61 -31.45
N VAL A 78 -14.62 5.23 -30.49
CA VAL A 78 -14.33 5.37 -29.06
C VAL A 78 -14.06 4.00 -28.46
N PHE A 79 -12.89 3.85 -27.88
CA PHE A 79 -12.46 2.61 -27.23
C PHE A 79 -12.79 2.64 -25.72
N PRO A 80 -13.04 1.47 -25.10
CA PRO A 80 -13.23 1.38 -23.66
C PRO A 80 -11.91 1.65 -22.94
N SER A 81 -11.95 2.37 -21.82
CA SER A 81 -10.87 2.35 -20.82
C SER A 81 -10.97 1.07 -19.97
N PRO A 82 -9.86 0.51 -19.50
CA PRO A 82 -9.91 -0.63 -18.60
C PRO A 82 -10.57 -0.22 -17.28
N GLN A 83 -11.21 -1.17 -16.60
CA GLN A 83 -11.60 -1.01 -15.21
C GLN A 83 -10.41 -1.46 -14.37
N VAL A 84 -9.84 -0.56 -13.56
CA VAL A 84 -8.64 -0.85 -12.76
C VAL A 84 -9.02 -0.96 -11.30
N ALA A 85 -8.65 -2.08 -10.70
CA ALA A 85 -8.82 -2.34 -9.28
C ALA A 85 -7.72 -3.29 -8.80
N PHE A 86 -7.32 -3.16 -7.54
CA PHE A 86 -6.44 -4.12 -6.88
C PHE A 86 -6.71 -4.14 -5.38
N GLU A 87 -6.36 -5.25 -4.75
CA GLU A 87 -6.41 -5.40 -3.31
C GLU A 87 -5.01 -5.68 -2.77
N PRO A 88 -4.54 -4.93 -1.76
CA PRO A 88 -3.33 -5.29 -1.02
C PRO A 88 -3.64 -6.50 -0.15
N VAL A 89 -2.94 -7.62 -0.40
CA VAL A 89 -3.05 -8.85 0.39
C VAL A 89 -1.92 -8.86 1.41
N PRO A 90 -2.24 -8.70 2.71
CA PRO A 90 -1.23 -8.76 3.74
C PRO A 90 -0.67 -10.17 3.91
N TYR A 91 0.64 -10.29 4.07
CA TYR A 91 1.25 -11.57 4.45
C TYR A 91 0.72 -12.02 5.82
N ALA A 92 -0.15 -13.06 5.83
CA ALA A 92 -0.62 -13.83 7.01
C ALA A 92 -1.12 -13.03 8.23
N GLY A 93 -1.57 -11.79 8.08
CA GLY A 93 -2.15 -10.96 9.13
C GLY A 93 -3.61 -10.59 8.86
N THR A 94 -4.34 -10.25 9.90
CA THR A 94 -5.65 -9.62 9.75
C THR A 94 -5.44 -8.14 9.38
N TRP A 95 -6.40 -7.51 8.74
CA TRP A 95 -6.40 -6.07 8.40
C TRP A 95 -6.14 -5.11 9.57
N GLU A 96 -6.15 -5.64 10.80
CA GLU A 96 -5.97 -4.89 12.04
C GLU A 96 -4.52 -4.89 12.56
N ASP A 97 -3.65 -5.74 12.00
CA ASP A 97 -2.23 -5.77 12.38
C ASP A 97 -1.39 -5.01 11.35
N PRO A 98 -0.62 -4.00 11.79
CA PRO A 98 0.31 -3.31 10.91
C PRO A 98 1.31 -4.30 10.34
N HIS A 99 1.62 -4.12 9.05
CA HIS A 99 2.55 -5.02 8.37
C HIS A 99 3.96 -4.69 8.78
N PRO A 100 4.70 -5.70 9.30
CA PRO A 100 6.06 -5.48 9.73
C PRO A 100 6.95 -5.10 8.55
N LEU A 101 7.84 -4.17 8.81
CA LEU A 101 8.97 -3.83 7.95
C LEU A 101 9.66 -5.12 7.45
N ASN A 102 10.10 -5.12 6.20
CA ASN A 102 10.69 -6.27 5.49
C ASN A 102 9.77 -7.48 5.28
N SER A 103 8.46 -7.34 5.48
CA SER A 103 7.51 -8.35 5.00
C SER A 103 7.21 -8.14 3.52
N SER A 104 6.99 -9.24 2.81
CA SER A 104 6.57 -9.18 1.41
C SER A 104 5.09 -8.87 1.33
N TRP A 105 4.73 -7.83 0.57
CA TRP A 105 3.37 -7.49 0.20
C TRP A 105 3.02 -8.13 -1.13
N THR A 106 1.79 -8.60 -1.26
CA THR A 106 1.21 -9.00 -2.54
C THR A 106 0.02 -8.11 -2.84
N PHE A 107 -0.08 -7.62 -4.05
CA PHE A 107 -1.18 -6.81 -4.54
C PHE A 107 -1.87 -7.61 -5.65
N GLU A 108 -3.04 -8.15 -5.36
CA GLU A 108 -3.83 -8.88 -6.34
C GLU A 108 -4.49 -7.91 -7.31
N ASN A 109 -4.24 -8.11 -8.60
CA ASN A 109 -4.76 -7.27 -9.67
C ASN A 109 -6.11 -7.81 -10.16
N ASP A 110 -7.18 -7.15 -9.78
CA ASP A 110 -8.57 -7.46 -10.17
C ASP A 110 -9.04 -6.68 -11.40
N SER A 111 -8.11 -6.08 -12.14
CA SER A 111 -8.42 -5.27 -13.31
C SER A 111 -8.83 -6.11 -14.52
N ASP A 112 -9.39 -5.42 -15.53
CA ASP A 112 -9.54 -5.97 -16.86
C ASP A 112 -8.18 -6.31 -17.48
N SER A 113 -8.19 -7.15 -18.52
CA SER A 113 -6.95 -7.56 -19.20
C SER A 113 -6.19 -6.38 -19.82
N GLY A 114 -4.88 -6.39 -19.67
CA GLY A 114 -3.99 -5.33 -20.18
C GLY A 114 -2.54 -5.57 -19.82
N GLN A 115 -1.75 -4.51 -19.91
CA GLN A 115 -0.40 -4.44 -19.37
C GLN A 115 -0.47 -3.67 -18.05
N SER A 116 0.02 -4.26 -16.98
CA SER A 116 0.10 -3.65 -15.65
C SER A 116 1.44 -2.95 -15.45
N ILE A 117 1.40 -1.82 -14.77
CA ILE A 117 2.58 -1.08 -14.31
C ILE A 117 2.29 -0.65 -12.88
N TRP A 118 3.10 -1.15 -11.95
CA TRP A 118 3.05 -0.83 -10.54
C TRP A 118 4.08 0.23 -10.17
N ASP A 119 3.67 1.20 -9.38
CA ASP A 119 4.56 2.10 -8.62
C ASP A 119 4.23 1.89 -7.14
N PHE A 120 5.23 1.51 -6.34
CA PHE A 120 5.04 1.21 -4.91
C PHE A 120 5.21 2.44 -4.01
N GLY A 121 5.49 3.61 -4.58
CA GLY A 121 5.61 4.85 -3.83
C GLY A 121 6.95 5.04 -3.09
N ASP A 122 7.87 4.09 -3.20
CA ASP A 122 9.24 4.17 -2.67
C ASP A 122 10.31 4.32 -3.77
N GLY A 123 9.85 4.49 -5.03
CA GLY A 123 10.68 4.55 -6.23
C GLY A 123 10.87 3.19 -6.92
N SER A 124 10.33 2.12 -6.37
CA SER A 124 10.34 0.78 -6.98
C SER A 124 9.13 0.62 -7.89
N VAL A 125 9.32 -0.08 -9.01
CA VAL A 125 8.28 -0.34 -10.00
C VAL A 125 8.25 -1.82 -10.40
N SER A 126 7.10 -2.31 -10.89
CA SER A 126 6.95 -3.66 -11.44
C SER A 126 6.03 -3.65 -12.65
N SER A 127 6.17 -4.64 -13.53
CA SER A 127 5.29 -4.88 -14.69
C SER A 127 4.65 -6.27 -14.66
N GLU A 128 4.74 -6.96 -13.54
CA GLU A 128 4.05 -8.23 -13.35
C GLU A 128 2.55 -7.99 -13.20
N TRP A 129 1.72 -8.99 -13.54
CA TRP A 129 0.28 -8.83 -13.41
C TRP A 129 -0.12 -8.54 -11.96
N ASP A 130 0.29 -9.39 -11.03
CA ASP A 130 0.16 -9.14 -9.60
C ASP A 130 1.42 -8.47 -9.08
N GLY A 131 1.26 -7.45 -8.25
CA GLY A 131 2.36 -6.74 -7.63
C GLY A 131 2.91 -7.53 -6.44
N THR A 132 4.24 -7.63 -6.34
CA THR A 132 4.90 -8.13 -5.14
C THR A 132 6.03 -7.18 -4.76
N HIS A 133 6.05 -6.71 -3.52
CA HIS A 133 7.05 -5.74 -3.07
C HIS A 133 7.39 -5.90 -1.58
N THR A 134 8.61 -5.49 -1.20
CA THR A 134 9.10 -5.46 0.18
C THR A 134 9.65 -4.09 0.49
N PHE A 135 8.96 -3.35 1.36
CA PHE A 135 9.40 -2.02 1.78
C PHE A 135 10.57 -2.12 2.75
N GLN A 136 11.61 -1.30 2.54
CA GLN A 136 12.84 -1.30 3.33
C GLN A 136 12.80 -0.30 4.48
N GLU A 137 11.88 0.65 4.46
CA GLU A 137 11.68 1.67 5.49
C GLU A 137 10.22 1.71 5.92
N ALA A 138 9.99 2.04 7.19
CA ALA A 138 8.65 2.28 7.70
C ALA A 138 8.11 3.60 7.14
N GLY A 139 6.83 3.63 6.82
CA GLY A 139 6.23 4.82 6.25
C GLY A 139 4.83 4.59 5.69
N ILE A 140 4.27 5.65 5.16
CA ILE A 140 3.01 5.62 4.43
C ILE A 140 3.36 5.69 2.94
N TYR A 141 2.92 4.69 2.19
CA TYR A 141 3.19 4.55 0.77
C TYR A 141 1.89 4.62 -0.02
N GLU A 142 1.91 5.36 -1.10
CA GLU A 142 0.84 5.40 -2.08
C GLU A 142 1.21 4.46 -3.23
N VAL A 143 0.53 3.30 -3.27
CA VAL A 143 0.75 2.28 -4.30
C VAL A 143 -0.21 2.54 -5.44
N THR A 144 0.32 2.67 -6.65
CA THR A 144 -0.43 2.95 -7.86
C THR A 144 -0.32 1.78 -8.84
N LEU A 145 -1.46 1.34 -9.36
CA LEU A 145 -1.55 0.41 -10.49
C LEU A 145 -2.09 1.14 -11.70
N LEU A 146 -1.30 1.21 -12.76
CA LEU A 146 -1.71 1.64 -14.09
C LEU A 146 -1.93 0.41 -14.98
N VAL A 147 -3.09 0.33 -15.64
CA VAL A 147 -3.36 -0.73 -16.63
C VAL A 147 -3.60 -0.09 -17.99
N VAL A 148 -2.93 -0.65 -19.02
CA VAL A 148 -3.06 -0.22 -20.41
C VAL A 148 -3.62 -1.38 -21.23
N ASN A 149 -4.79 -1.19 -21.82
CA ASN A 149 -5.43 -2.25 -22.63
C ASN A 149 -4.85 -2.33 -24.07
N SER A 150 -5.32 -3.29 -24.86
CA SER A 150 -4.86 -3.51 -26.24
C SER A 150 -5.17 -2.37 -27.21
N PHE A 151 -6.03 -1.43 -26.84
CA PHE A 151 -6.37 -0.25 -27.64
C PHE A 151 -5.49 0.96 -27.30
N GLY A 152 -4.62 0.82 -26.29
CA GLY A 152 -3.79 1.88 -25.77
C GLY A 152 -4.52 2.80 -24.78
N CYS A 153 -5.72 2.44 -24.33
CA CYS A 153 -6.42 3.14 -23.30
C CYS A 153 -5.93 2.70 -21.92
N SER A 154 -5.79 3.64 -21.01
CA SER A 154 -5.30 3.39 -19.66
C SER A 154 -6.26 3.95 -18.62
N ASP A 155 -6.20 3.36 -17.43
CA ASP A 155 -6.80 3.87 -16.21
C ASP A 155 -5.91 3.47 -15.04
N GLU A 156 -6.11 4.10 -13.87
CA GLU A 156 -5.29 3.86 -12.69
C GLU A 156 -6.12 3.67 -11.44
N ALA A 157 -5.60 2.89 -10.51
CA ALA A 157 -6.10 2.75 -9.15
C ALA A 157 -4.98 3.04 -8.15
N VAL A 158 -5.34 3.62 -7.00
CA VAL A 158 -4.40 4.01 -5.96
C VAL A 158 -4.87 3.48 -4.61
N ALA A 159 -3.96 2.92 -3.84
CA ALA A 159 -4.19 2.53 -2.45
C ALA A 159 -3.07 3.04 -1.55
N THR A 160 -3.45 3.53 -0.38
CA THR A 160 -2.49 3.95 0.65
C THR A 160 -2.27 2.79 1.61
N ILE A 161 -1.01 2.44 1.85
CA ILE A 161 -0.59 1.42 2.81
C ILE A 161 0.33 2.01 3.86
N GLU A 162 0.26 1.49 5.07
CA GLU A 162 1.13 1.85 6.18
C GLU A 162 2.04 0.67 6.50
N VAL A 163 3.36 0.90 6.42
CA VAL A 163 4.41 -0.05 6.80
C VAL A 163 4.96 0.42 8.13
N GLU A 164 4.75 -0.37 9.18
CA GLU A 164 5.24 -0.04 10.52
C GLU A 164 6.56 -0.75 10.82
N GLU A 165 7.42 -0.06 11.56
CA GLU A 165 8.63 -0.66 12.08
C GLU A 165 8.26 -1.67 13.17
N ASN A 166 8.67 -2.93 13.01
CA ASN A 166 8.33 -3.99 13.93
C ASN A 166 9.40 -4.15 15.00
N LEU A 167 9.05 -3.86 16.24
CA LEU A 167 9.89 -4.16 17.38
C LEU A 167 9.91 -5.66 17.65
N GLN A 168 10.99 -6.35 17.26
CA GLN A 168 11.20 -7.75 17.59
C GLN A 168 11.93 -7.87 18.92
N VAL A 169 11.41 -8.73 19.78
CA VAL A 169 12.00 -9.04 21.10
C VAL A 169 12.33 -10.52 21.16
N PHE A 170 13.60 -10.84 21.24
CA PHE A 170 14.09 -12.19 21.52
C PHE A 170 14.54 -12.26 22.97
N VAL A 171 13.99 -13.19 23.73
CA VAL A 171 14.37 -13.41 25.13
C VAL A 171 15.11 -14.72 25.29
N PRO A 172 16.42 -14.71 25.56
CA PRO A 172 17.18 -15.93 25.79
C PRO A 172 16.64 -16.73 26.99
N THR A 173 16.63 -18.05 26.90
CA THR A 173 16.07 -18.93 27.92
C THR A 173 17.08 -19.42 28.95
N ALA A 174 18.39 -19.20 28.72
CA ALA A 174 19.46 -19.61 29.61
C ALA A 174 20.68 -18.72 29.47
N PHE A 175 21.50 -18.64 30.50
CA PHE A 175 22.81 -18.04 30.48
C PHE A 175 23.75 -18.63 31.56
N THR A 176 25.06 -18.39 31.39
CA THR A 176 26.11 -18.92 32.24
C THR A 176 26.97 -17.79 32.79
N PRO A 177 26.55 -17.15 33.91
CA PRO A 177 27.33 -16.02 34.45
C PRO A 177 28.73 -16.50 34.94
N PRO A 178 29.71 -15.61 34.91
CA PRO A 178 31.07 -15.93 35.38
C PRO A 178 31.09 -16.47 36.82
N THR A 179 31.83 -17.52 37.05
CA THR A 179 32.12 -18.04 38.38
C THR A 179 33.57 -17.73 38.77
N ASP A 180 33.76 -17.30 40.02
CA ASP A 180 35.12 -17.08 40.59
C ASP A 180 36.00 -16.13 39.76
N GLY A 181 35.40 -15.15 39.06
CA GLY A 181 36.09 -14.16 38.27
C GLY A 181 36.62 -14.69 36.91
N TYR A 182 36.27 -15.90 36.51
CA TYR A 182 36.56 -16.45 35.19
C TYR A 182 35.39 -16.25 34.25
N SER A 183 35.60 -15.47 33.18
CA SER A 183 34.67 -15.24 32.08
C SER A 183 35.22 -15.92 30.83
N ASP A 184 34.40 -16.70 30.13
CA ASP A 184 34.77 -17.25 28.82
C ASP A 184 34.30 -16.35 27.67
N GLY A 185 33.59 -15.26 27.99
CA GLY A 185 33.07 -14.29 27.03
C GLY A 185 31.79 -14.75 26.31
N VAL A 186 31.21 -15.90 26.73
CA VAL A 186 30.05 -16.48 26.08
C VAL A 186 28.90 -16.64 27.09
N ASN A 187 27.78 -15.99 26.83
CA ASN A 187 26.58 -16.01 27.70
C ASN A 187 26.82 -15.59 29.17
N ASP A 188 27.82 -14.77 29.43
CA ASP A 188 28.20 -14.31 30.76
C ASP A 188 27.17 -13.38 31.40
N ALA A 189 26.33 -12.77 30.60
CA ALA A 189 25.30 -11.83 31.00
C ALA A 189 24.01 -12.06 30.21
N TRP A 190 22.89 -11.78 30.81
CA TRP A 190 21.60 -12.00 30.25
C TRP A 190 20.82 -10.70 30.08
N ARG A 191 20.22 -10.53 28.91
CA ARG A 191 19.22 -9.50 28.61
C ARG A 191 18.34 -9.96 27.43
N PRO A 192 17.16 -9.39 27.25
CA PRO A 192 16.44 -9.47 25.99
C PRO A 192 17.21 -8.79 24.86
N GLU A 193 17.20 -9.37 23.68
CA GLU A 193 17.69 -8.73 22.46
C GLU A 193 16.51 -8.07 21.74
N ILE A 194 16.67 -6.78 21.41
CA ILE A 194 15.60 -5.94 20.87
C ILE A 194 16.10 -5.32 19.55
N SER A 195 15.34 -5.47 18.45
CA SER A 195 15.78 -5.07 17.11
C SER A 195 15.90 -3.55 16.95
N ALA A 196 15.01 -2.77 17.60
CA ALA A 196 14.92 -1.33 17.45
C ALA A 196 14.67 -0.66 18.82
N PRO A 197 15.68 -0.63 19.71
CA PRO A 197 15.52 -0.11 21.08
C PRO A 197 15.17 1.39 21.14
N GLU A 198 15.45 2.15 20.08
CA GLU A 198 15.10 3.57 19.91
C GLU A 198 13.59 3.83 19.80
N LEU A 199 12.81 2.81 19.48
CA LEU A 199 11.36 2.89 19.38
C LEU A 199 10.64 2.66 20.71
N ILE A 200 11.39 2.33 21.76
CA ILE A 200 10.85 2.06 23.09
C ILE A 200 10.57 3.38 23.80
N ASP A 201 9.32 3.59 24.19
CA ASP A 201 8.92 4.72 25.04
C ASP A 201 9.07 4.40 26.53
N ARG A 202 8.78 3.14 26.92
CA ARG A 202 9.00 2.63 28.29
C ARG A 202 9.45 1.18 28.26
N TYR A 203 10.39 0.88 29.11
CA TYR A 203 10.92 -0.47 29.33
C TYR A 203 10.86 -0.80 30.82
N HIS A 204 10.36 -1.99 31.15
CA HIS A 204 10.37 -2.47 32.52
C HIS A 204 10.56 -3.98 32.55
N MET A 205 11.67 -4.42 33.09
CA MET A 205 12.04 -5.83 33.21
C MET A 205 12.20 -6.20 34.67
N VAL A 206 11.55 -7.28 35.07
CA VAL A 206 11.62 -7.83 36.43
C VAL A 206 11.89 -9.33 36.38
N ILE A 207 12.85 -9.78 37.18
CA ILE A 207 13.20 -11.19 37.34
C ILE A 207 12.86 -11.63 38.76
N TYR A 208 12.20 -12.79 38.87
CA TYR A 208 11.73 -13.38 40.14
C TYR A 208 12.41 -14.74 40.37
N ASN A 209 12.69 -15.06 41.64
CA ASN A 209 13.07 -16.40 42.03
C ASN A 209 11.82 -17.32 42.09
N ARG A 210 12.02 -18.62 42.39
CA ARG A 210 10.96 -19.64 42.53
C ARG A 210 9.92 -19.30 43.61
N TYR A 211 10.22 -18.37 44.54
CA TYR A 211 9.34 -17.95 45.62
C TYR A 211 8.55 -16.69 45.31
N GLY A 212 8.75 -16.13 44.07
CA GLY A 212 8.10 -14.91 43.61
C GLY A 212 8.75 -13.62 44.16
N GLN A 213 9.94 -13.71 44.74
CA GLN A 213 10.70 -12.53 45.21
C GLN A 213 11.48 -11.95 44.02
N VAL A 214 11.51 -10.61 43.94
CA VAL A 214 12.31 -9.90 42.94
C VAL A 214 13.81 -10.09 43.22
N VAL A 215 14.54 -10.58 42.25
CA VAL A 215 15.99 -10.72 42.32
C VAL A 215 16.71 -9.70 41.45
N TRP A 216 16.05 -9.17 40.44
CA TRP A 216 16.59 -8.13 39.59
C TRP A 216 15.47 -7.35 38.91
N GLU A 217 15.70 -6.04 38.75
CA GLU A 217 14.72 -5.14 38.13
C GLU A 217 15.48 -4.01 37.42
N THR A 218 15.00 -3.63 36.21
CA THR A 218 15.56 -2.50 35.48
C THR A 218 14.51 -1.84 34.57
N THR A 219 14.73 -0.55 34.31
CA THR A 219 14.01 0.23 33.29
C THR A 219 14.91 0.60 32.11
N ASP A 220 16.17 0.14 32.12
CA ASP A 220 17.14 0.37 31.06
C ASP A 220 17.18 -0.85 30.12
N PRO A 221 16.80 -0.72 28.84
CA PRO A 221 16.81 -1.83 27.89
C PRO A 221 18.25 -2.34 27.56
N THR A 222 19.28 -1.59 27.93
CA THR A 222 20.69 -1.97 27.73
C THR A 222 21.32 -2.68 28.92
N ALA A 223 20.64 -2.70 30.07
CA ALA A 223 21.14 -3.32 31.28
C ALA A 223 21.19 -4.85 31.18
N TYR A 224 22.22 -5.43 31.78
CA TYR A 224 22.44 -6.88 31.82
C TYR A 224 22.22 -7.41 33.24
N TRP A 225 21.62 -8.59 33.35
CA TRP A 225 21.63 -9.36 34.58
C TRP A 225 22.79 -10.38 34.54
N ILE A 226 23.70 -10.29 35.51
CA ILE A 226 24.86 -11.17 35.65
C ILE A 226 24.67 -12.22 36.74
N GLY A 227 23.44 -12.46 37.16
CA GLY A 227 23.11 -13.39 38.22
C GLY A 227 23.32 -12.85 39.63
N GLU A 228 23.26 -11.53 39.82
CA GLU A 228 23.27 -10.87 41.14
C GLU A 228 21.87 -10.86 41.75
N ALA A 229 21.78 -10.96 43.08
CA ALA A 229 20.54 -10.74 43.82
C ALA A 229 20.44 -9.32 44.32
N HIS A 230 19.27 -8.69 44.20
CA HIS A 230 19.02 -7.24 44.35
C HIS A 230 19.39 -6.59 45.70
N GLU A 231 19.60 -7.34 46.77
CA GLU A 231 19.73 -6.74 48.12
C GLU A 231 21.15 -6.75 48.70
N SER A 232 22.13 -7.40 48.08
CA SER A 232 23.51 -7.28 48.51
C SER A 232 24.47 -7.71 47.39
N SER A 233 25.48 -6.88 47.14
CA SER A 233 26.54 -7.12 46.16
C SER A 233 27.36 -8.41 46.37
N ASP A 234 27.09 -9.16 47.45
CA ASP A 234 27.79 -10.39 47.81
C ASP A 234 26.95 -11.68 47.61
N TYR A 235 25.69 -11.58 47.15
CA TYR A 235 24.84 -12.72 46.93
C TYR A 235 24.55 -12.95 45.45
N TYR A 236 25.19 -13.95 44.91
CA TYR A 236 24.89 -14.43 43.58
C TYR A 236 23.66 -15.34 43.62
N ALA A 237 22.78 -15.22 42.61
CA ALA A 237 21.66 -16.11 42.41
C ALA A 237 22.15 -17.53 42.17
N GLN A 238 21.49 -18.52 42.78
CA GLN A 238 21.85 -19.93 42.68
C GLN A 238 21.46 -20.50 41.32
N ASN A 239 22.09 -21.63 40.93
CA ASN A 239 21.64 -22.42 39.79
C ASN A 239 20.18 -22.79 39.96
N ASP A 240 19.32 -22.20 39.15
CA ASP A 240 17.89 -22.37 39.23
C ASP A 240 17.19 -21.84 37.98
N VAL A 241 15.87 -22.04 37.96
CA VAL A 241 14.97 -21.46 36.98
C VAL A 241 14.32 -20.21 37.59
N TYR A 242 14.54 -19.09 36.96
CA TYR A 242 13.95 -17.79 37.29
C TYR A 242 12.81 -17.47 36.36
N THR A 243 11.81 -16.71 36.80
CA THR A 243 10.74 -16.21 35.93
C THR A 243 10.95 -14.75 35.65
N TYR A 244 10.59 -14.30 34.48
CA TYR A 244 10.66 -12.89 34.13
C TYR A 244 9.30 -12.34 33.69
N VAL A 245 9.14 -11.04 33.86
CA VAL A 245 8.09 -10.24 33.26
C VAL A 245 8.78 -9.04 32.60
N LEU A 246 8.64 -8.94 31.28
CA LEU A 246 9.11 -7.83 30.48
C LEU A 246 7.92 -7.05 29.96
N ARG A 247 7.88 -5.75 30.20
CA ARG A 247 6.88 -4.83 29.64
C ARG A 247 7.57 -3.79 28.78
N ILE A 248 7.08 -3.62 27.59
CA ILE A 248 7.55 -2.61 26.64
C ILE A 248 6.35 -1.84 26.13
N ASP A 249 6.43 -0.51 26.26
CA ASP A 249 5.54 0.41 25.57
C ASP A 249 6.34 0.98 24.37
N SER A 250 5.80 0.87 23.18
CA SER A 250 6.43 1.35 21.96
C SER A 250 5.38 1.93 21.02
N ARG A 251 5.75 3.07 20.39
CA ARG A 251 4.92 3.69 19.34
C ARG A 251 4.88 2.86 18.05
N ALA A 252 5.82 1.93 17.88
CA ALA A 252 5.92 1.03 16.72
C ALA A 252 5.14 -0.28 16.90
N GLN A 253 4.31 -0.41 17.92
CA GLN A 253 3.52 -1.62 18.18
C GLN A 253 2.06 -1.30 18.47
N ARG A 254 1.17 -2.18 18.01
CA ARG A 254 -0.24 -2.18 18.41
C ARG A 254 -0.63 -3.55 18.99
N PRO A 255 -1.12 -3.63 20.23
CA PRO A 255 -1.27 -2.51 21.15
C PRO A 255 0.08 -1.91 21.55
N ALA A 256 0.10 -0.61 21.84
CA ALA A 256 1.32 0.13 22.17
C ALA A 256 2.07 -0.41 23.41
N SER A 257 1.41 -1.23 24.24
CA SER A 257 1.99 -1.88 25.42
C SER A 257 1.90 -3.41 25.24
N ARG A 258 3.04 -4.08 25.35
CA ARG A 258 3.13 -5.55 25.32
C ARG A 258 3.84 -6.08 26.56
N GLU A 259 3.46 -7.28 26.98
CA GLU A 259 4.07 -7.98 28.10
C GLU A 259 4.51 -9.38 27.65
N TRP A 260 5.75 -9.71 27.94
CA TRP A 260 6.32 -11.04 27.75
C TRP A 260 6.58 -11.67 29.11
N ARG A 261 6.28 -12.94 29.24
CA ARG A 261 6.57 -13.74 30.43
C ARG A 261 7.21 -15.05 30.03
N GLY A 262 8.17 -15.47 30.81
CA GLY A 262 8.88 -16.72 30.54
C GLY A 262 9.81 -17.07 31.69
N HIS A 263 10.76 -17.94 31.39
CA HIS A 263 11.73 -18.39 32.37
C HIS A 263 13.17 -18.28 31.82
N ILE A 264 14.09 -18.18 32.73
CA ILE A 264 15.53 -18.07 32.49
C ILE A 264 16.20 -19.15 33.33
N THR A 265 17.00 -20.01 32.72
CA THR A 265 17.80 -21.00 33.43
C THR A 265 19.20 -20.41 33.66
N LEU A 266 19.56 -20.23 34.92
CA LEU A 266 20.90 -19.82 35.31
C LEU A 266 21.72 -21.10 35.62
N ILE A 267 22.86 -21.26 34.93
CA ILE A 267 23.77 -22.39 35.04
C ILE A 267 25.17 -21.88 35.38
N ARG A 268 25.81 -22.40 36.42
CA ARG A 268 27.19 -22.08 36.83
C ARG A 268 28.03 -23.34 36.94
#